data_73cecf9d1d2995a1c4f9a02b875efe6e
#
_entry.id   73cecf9d1d2995a1c4f9a02b875efe6e
#
_cell.length_a   1.000
_cell.length_b   1.000
_cell.length_c   1.000
_cell.angle_alpha   90.00
_cell.angle_beta   90.00
_cell.angle_gamma   90.00
#
_symmetry.space_group_name_H-M   'P 1'
#
loop_
_entity.id
_entity.type
_entity.pdbx_description
1 polymer ?
#
loop_
_entity_poly.entity_id
_entity_poly.type
_entity_poly.pdbx_seq_one_letter_code
_entity_poly.pdbx_strand_id
1 'polypeptide(L)'
;RSSDLEHIQLTSELVDYISSQISEILNESLMISLSDHISFAIERQKQGIAFANPLMDSIHDYFPEELALGRYCVEEIRRKLDVALHEDEAGFIAMHIINARLHTNMGQVPDLTKLVNACAEIADTFYRGKLDKTTVAYERFLVHLKYLAKRLFHSQELPNVLSRDEEILDFVRRKFQKHYRCAK
;
A
#
# COMPACT_ATOMS: atom_id res chain seq x y z
N ARG A 1 -15.86 14.83 -23.16
CA ARG A 1 -14.81 14.35 -24.13
C ARG A 1 -13.49 15.11 -23.98
N SER A 2 -13.48 16.44 -23.72
CA SER A 2 -12.22 17.18 -23.48
C SER A 2 -11.65 16.83 -22.10
N SER A 3 -12.48 16.76 -21.05
CA SER A 3 -12.08 16.45 -19.68
C SER A 3 -11.45 15.05 -19.53
N ASP A 4 -11.92 14.05 -20.27
CA ASP A 4 -11.38 12.69 -20.18
C ASP A 4 -9.95 12.62 -20.71
N LEU A 5 -9.65 13.35 -21.79
CA LEU A 5 -8.28 13.45 -22.33
C LEU A 5 -7.34 14.19 -21.36
N GLU A 6 -7.83 15.24 -20.70
CA GLU A 6 -7.06 15.98 -19.69
C GLU A 6 -6.74 15.09 -18.48
N HIS A 7 -7.70 14.26 -18.03
CA HIS A 7 -7.46 13.31 -16.94
C HIS A 7 -6.44 12.24 -17.32
N ILE A 8 -6.52 11.69 -18.55
CA ILE A 8 -5.57 10.70 -19.03
C ILE A 8 -4.16 11.30 -19.16
N GLN A 9 -4.04 12.50 -19.70
CA GLN A 9 -2.75 13.18 -19.83
C GLN A 9 -2.14 13.46 -18.45
N LEU A 10 -2.92 13.99 -17.52
CA LEU A 10 -2.46 14.22 -16.15
C LEU A 10 -2.03 12.90 -15.50
N THR A 11 -2.81 11.83 -15.64
CA THR A 11 -2.45 10.51 -15.08
C THR A 11 -1.13 10.01 -15.66
N SER A 12 -0.87 10.20 -16.96
CA SER A 12 0.39 9.83 -17.58
C SER A 12 1.57 10.55 -16.93
N GLU A 13 1.45 11.86 -16.71
CA GLU A 13 2.49 12.64 -16.04
C GLU A 13 2.71 12.20 -14.58
N LEU A 14 1.63 11.86 -13.87
CA LEU A 14 1.71 11.35 -12.50
C LEU A 14 2.40 9.98 -12.45
N VAL A 15 2.07 9.07 -13.37
CA VAL A 15 2.71 7.74 -13.46
C VAL A 15 4.18 7.86 -13.82
N ASP A 16 4.55 8.77 -14.72
CA ASP A 16 5.95 9.04 -15.05
C ASP A 16 6.72 9.55 -13.82
N TYR A 17 6.12 10.47 -13.07
CA TYR A 17 6.71 10.96 -11.83
C TYR A 17 6.86 9.82 -10.79
N ILE A 18 5.80 9.07 -10.53
CA ILE A 18 5.82 7.93 -9.60
C ILE A 18 6.94 6.94 -9.99
N SER A 19 7.03 6.60 -11.28
CA SER A 19 8.06 5.69 -11.79
C SER A 19 9.47 6.22 -11.63
N SER A 20 9.64 7.54 -11.65
CA SER A 20 10.95 8.18 -11.42
C SER A 20 11.40 8.16 -9.96
N GLN A 21 10.45 8.02 -9.02
CA GLN A 21 10.72 8.02 -7.57
C GLN A 21 10.91 6.60 -7.00
N ILE A 22 10.47 5.58 -7.72
CA ILE A 22 10.53 4.17 -7.29
C ILE A 22 11.59 3.44 -8.12
N SER A 23 12.49 2.71 -7.47
CA SER A 23 13.55 1.97 -8.14
C SER A 23 13.08 0.68 -8.81
N GLU A 24 11.99 0.11 -8.35
CA GLU A 24 11.41 -1.12 -8.90
C GLU A 24 10.59 -0.83 -10.16
N ILE A 25 10.56 -1.81 -11.06
CA ILE A 25 9.68 -1.75 -12.24
C ILE A 25 8.24 -1.93 -11.79
N LEU A 26 7.41 -0.91 -12.02
CA LEU A 26 5.99 -0.93 -11.71
C LEU A 26 5.21 -1.75 -12.75
N ASN A 27 4.11 -2.36 -12.32
CA ASN A 27 3.20 -3.04 -13.23
C ASN A 27 2.56 -2.02 -14.19
N GLU A 28 2.57 -2.32 -15.48
CA GLU A 28 2.02 -1.45 -16.54
C GLU A 28 0.52 -1.16 -16.37
N SER A 29 -0.20 -2.02 -15.64
CA SER A 29 -1.61 -1.79 -15.32
C SER A 29 -1.85 -0.55 -14.46
N LEU A 30 -0.81 0.03 -13.84
CA LEU A 30 -0.92 1.23 -13.01
C LEU A 30 -1.55 2.40 -13.79
N MET A 31 -1.11 2.61 -15.03
CA MET A 31 -1.64 3.70 -15.86
C MET A 31 -3.16 3.61 -16.02
N ILE A 32 -3.67 2.42 -16.33
CA ILE A 32 -5.11 2.20 -16.54
C ILE A 32 -5.87 2.32 -15.22
N SER A 33 -5.43 1.57 -14.20
CA SER A 33 -6.14 1.52 -12.91
C SER A 33 -6.15 2.88 -12.19
N LEU A 34 -5.06 3.65 -12.30
CA LEU A 34 -4.96 4.97 -11.71
C LEU A 34 -5.78 6.00 -12.48
N SER A 35 -5.80 5.92 -13.82
CA SER A 35 -6.63 6.77 -14.67
C SER A 35 -8.11 6.62 -14.35
N ASP A 36 -8.58 5.38 -14.24
CA ASP A 36 -9.96 5.08 -13.87
C ASP A 36 -10.26 5.62 -12.47
N HIS A 37 -9.37 5.36 -11.50
CA HIS A 37 -9.56 5.83 -10.12
C HIS A 37 -9.64 7.35 -10.04
N ILE A 38 -8.72 8.09 -10.67
CA ILE A 38 -8.69 9.56 -10.65
C ILE A 38 -9.96 10.12 -11.28
N SER A 39 -10.39 9.58 -12.41
CA SER A 39 -11.62 10.00 -13.09
C SER A 39 -12.85 9.82 -12.19
N PHE A 40 -12.96 8.67 -11.53
CA PHE A 40 -14.05 8.41 -10.57
C PHE A 40 -13.95 9.28 -9.30
N ALA A 41 -12.75 9.53 -8.79
CA ALA A 41 -12.56 10.40 -7.62
C ALA A 41 -12.97 11.83 -7.91
N ILE A 42 -12.62 12.37 -9.07
CA ILE A 42 -13.01 13.71 -9.52
C ILE A 42 -14.53 13.80 -9.66
N GLU A 43 -15.16 12.79 -10.26
CA GLU A 43 -16.61 12.78 -10.45
C GLU A 43 -17.36 12.71 -9.11
N ARG A 44 -16.91 11.88 -8.17
CA ARG A 44 -17.46 11.81 -6.80
C ARG A 44 -17.31 13.15 -6.08
N GLN A 45 -16.13 13.77 -6.20
CA GLN A 45 -15.88 15.07 -5.57
C GLN A 45 -16.84 16.14 -6.08
N LYS A 46 -17.13 16.17 -7.38
CA LYS A 46 -18.15 17.08 -7.96
C LYS A 46 -19.55 16.85 -7.40
N GLN A 47 -19.85 15.61 -7.02
CA GLN A 47 -21.12 15.22 -6.41
C GLN A 47 -21.14 15.41 -4.88
N GLY A 48 -20.05 15.86 -4.27
CA GLY A 48 -19.90 16.02 -2.83
C GLY A 48 -19.82 14.68 -2.08
N ILE A 49 -19.43 13.59 -2.74
CA ILE A 49 -19.30 12.26 -2.17
C ILE A 49 -17.84 12.01 -1.81
N ALA A 50 -17.56 11.79 -0.53
CA ALA A 50 -16.25 11.38 -0.04
C ALA A 50 -16.32 9.99 0.61
N PHE A 51 -15.30 9.18 0.41
CA PHE A 51 -15.14 7.89 1.08
C PHE A 51 -13.93 7.93 2.01
N ALA A 52 -14.11 7.43 3.24
CA ALA A 52 -12.99 7.18 4.13
C ALA A 52 -12.20 5.96 3.66
N ASN A 53 -10.86 6.06 3.72
CA ASN A 53 -10.00 4.91 3.44
C ASN A 53 -9.74 4.13 4.74
N PRO A 54 -10.28 2.90 4.88
CA PRO A 54 -10.14 2.12 6.10
C PRO A 54 -8.70 1.65 6.38
N LEU A 55 -7.80 1.77 5.39
CA LEU A 55 -6.40 1.38 5.50
C LEU A 55 -5.45 2.56 5.70
N MET A 56 -5.97 3.80 5.87
CA MET A 56 -5.14 5.01 5.90
C MET A 56 -4.04 4.92 6.96
N ASP A 57 -4.38 4.51 8.19
CA ASP A 57 -3.40 4.39 9.28
C ASP A 57 -2.34 3.33 8.97
N SER A 58 -2.74 2.18 8.45
CA SER A 58 -1.80 1.11 8.07
C SER A 58 -0.91 1.51 6.89
N ILE A 59 -1.45 2.25 5.92
CA ILE A 59 -0.67 2.78 4.79
C ILE A 59 0.34 3.82 5.30
N HIS A 60 -0.09 4.70 6.20
CA HIS A 60 0.79 5.68 6.84
C HIS A 60 1.96 4.99 7.56
N ASP A 61 1.70 3.94 8.32
CA ASP A 61 2.70 3.27 9.16
C ASP A 61 3.64 2.36 8.36
N TYR A 62 3.13 1.69 7.32
CA TYR A 62 3.87 0.65 6.62
C TYR A 62 4.24 0.98 5.17
N PHE A 63 3.59 1.97 4.56
CA PHE A 63 3.79 2.39 3.16
C PHE A 63 3.94 3.90 3.03
N PRO A 64 4.83 4.54 3.83
CA PRO A 64 4.94 6.00 3.87
C PRO A 64 5.40 6.60 2.54
N GLU A 65 6.25 5.90 1.76
CA GLU A 65 6.69 6.36 0.44
C GLU A 65 5.52 6.43 -0.54
N GLU A 66 4.73 5.35 -0.60
CA GLU A 66 3.57 5.28 -1.47
C GLU A 66 2.49 6.29 -1.07
N LEU A 67 2.31 6.54 0.23
CA LEU A 67 1.40 7.57 0.72
C LEU A 67 1.88 8.98 0.34
N ALA A 68 3.17 9.25 0.44
CA ALA A 68 3.74 10.53 0.02
C ALA A 68 3.51 10.78 -1.48
N LEU A 69 3.67 9.76 -2.31
CA LEU A 69 3.36 9.83 -3.74
C LEU A 69 1.85 10.02 -4.00
N GLY A 70 0.99 9.38 -3.23
CA GLY A 70 -0.45 9.59 -3.27
C GLY A 70 -0.84 11.04 -2.94
N ARG A 71 -0.24 11.63 -1.91
CA ARG A 71 -0.42 13.04 -1.55
C ARG A 71 0.06 13.99 -2.64
N TYR A 72 1.21 13.69 -3.24
CA TYR A 72 1.70 14.44 -4.40
C TYR A 72 0.68 14.41 -5.55
N CYS A 73 0.11 13.26 -5.87
CA CYS A 73 -0.90 13.14 -6.92
C CYS A 73 -2.15 14.00 -6.61
N VAL A 74 -2.65 13.97 -5.38
CA VAL A 74 -3.81 14.77 -4.96
C VAL A 74 -3.51 16.28 -5.13
N GLU A 75 -2.32 16.73 -4.74
CA GLU A 75 -1.91 18.12 -4.89
C GLU A 75 -1.76 18.53 -6.37
N GLU A 76 -1.20 17.67 -7.22
CA GLU A 76 -1.08 17.95 -8.66
C GLU A 76 -2.46 18.00 -9.35
N ILE A 77 -3.40 17.13 -8.94
CA ILE A 77 -4.79 17.19 -9.42
C ILE A 77 -5.41 18.53 -9.03
N ARG A 78 -5.24 18.95 -7.78
CA ARG A 78 -5.73 20.26 -7.31
C ARG A 78 -5.12 21.40 -8.13
N ARG A 79 -3.81 21.37 -8.37
CA ARG A 79 -3.08 22.43 -9.06
C ARG A 79 -3.45 22.53 -10.55
N LYS A 80 -3.64 21.39 -11.23
CA LYS A 80 -3.84 21.36 -12.69
C LYS A 80 -5.30 21.39 -13.10
N LEU A 81 -6.19 20.79 -12.31
CA LEU A 81 -7.61 20.67 -12.63
C LEU A 81 -8.52 21.52 -11.75
N ASP A 82 -7.96 22.23 -10.76
CA ASP A 82 -8.71 23.00 -9.76
C ASP A 82 -9.76 22.14 -9.00
N VAL A 83 -9.41 20.86 -8.73
CA VAL A 83 -10.26 19.91 -8.01
C VAL A 83 -9.58 19.53 -6.69
N ALA A 84 -10.17 19.96 -5.57
CA ALA A 84 -9.70 19.60 -4.24
C ALA A 84 -10.28 18.23 -3.82
N LEU A 85 -9.53 17.17 -4.04
CA LEU A 85 -9.88 15.83 -3.58
C LEU A 85 -9.74 15.71 -2.05
N HIS A 86 -10.51 14.81 -1.43
CA HIS A 86 -10.37 14.50 -0.02
C HIS A 86 -9.03 13.82 0.27
N GLU A 87 -8.48 14.00 1.48
CA GLU A 87 -7.15 13.44 1.84
C GLU A 87 -7.11 11.92 1.75
N ASP A 88 -8.21 11.23 2.02
CA ASP A 88 -8.30 9.77 1.87
C ASP A 88 -8.02 9.28 0.43
N GLU A 89 -8.18 10.12 -0.58
CA GLU A 89 -7.84 9.78 -1.95
C GLU A 89 -6.33 9.58 -2.12
N ALA A 90 -5.50 10.24 -1.33
CA ALA A 90 -4.06 9.95 -1.29
C ALA A 90 -3.78 8.50 -0.86
N GLY A 91 -4.55 7.99 0.11
CA GLY A 91 -4.47 6.59 0.54
C GLY A 91 -4.96 5.61 -0.53
N PHE A 92 -6.05 5.92 -1.24
CA PHE A 92 -6.51 5.08 -2.35
C PHE A 92 -5.51 5.08 -3.52
N ILE A 93 -4.92 6.22 -3.88
CA ILE A 93 -3.85 6.29 -4.88
C ILE A 93 -2.64 5.49 -4.41
N ALA A 94 -2.24 5.59 -3.15
CA ALA A 94 -1.17 4.79 -2.57
C ALA A 94 -1.42 3.28 -2.72
N MET A 95 -2.67 2.80 -2.55
CA MET A 95 -3.03 1.40 -2.77
C MET A 95 -2.78 0.96 -4.22
N HIS A 96 -3.06 1.80 -5.22
CA HIS A 96 -2.72 1.52 -6.62
C HIS A 96 -1.21 1.42 -6.83
N ILE A 97 -0.43 2.29 -6.19
CA ILE A 97 1.03 2.27 -6.25
C ILE A 97 1.59 1.01 -5.58
N ILE A 98 1.10 0.65 -4.39
CA ILE A 98 1.46 -0.59 -3.67
C ILE A 98 1.19 -1.81 -4.57
N ASN A 99 0.00 -1.86 -5.17
CA ASN A 99 -0.38 -2.92 -6.09
C ASN A 99 0.58 -3.05 -7.27
N ALA A 100 0.93 -1.94 -7.91
CA ALA A 100 1.84 -1.92 -9.04
C ALA A 100 3.28 -2.29 -8.66
N ARG A 101 3.76 -1.81 -7.49
CA ARG A 101 5.10 -2.07 -6.97
C ARG A 101 5.27 -3.53 -6.54
N LEU A 102 4.27 -4.11 -5.91
CA LEU A 102 4.30 -5.48 -5.41
C LEU A 102 3.78 -6.51 -6.44
N HIS A 103 3.31 -6.06 -7.60
CA HIS A 103 2.72 -6.92 -8.62
C HIS A 103 1.57 -7.80 -8.07
N THR A 104 0.77 -7.26 -7.18
CA THR A 104 -0.43 -7.89 -6.62
C THR A 104 -1.67 -7.47 -7.42
N ASN A 105 -2.85 -7.77 -6.93
CA ASN A 105 -4.09 -7.15 -7.41
C ASN A 105 -4.74 -6.31 -6.31
N MET A 106 -5.64 -5.39 -6.69
CA MET A 106 -6.24 -4.45 -5.73
C MET A 106 -6.99 -5.14 -4.58
N GLY A 107 -7.56 -6.32 -4.83
CA GLY A 107 -8.22 -7.10 -3.78
C GLY A 107 -7.26 -7.70 -2.76
N GLN A 108 -5.99 -7.86 -3.10
CA GLN A 108 -4.96 -8.40 -2.20
C GLN A 108 -4.28 -7.33 -1.32
N VAL A 109 -4.37 -6.06 -1.69
CA VAL A 109 -3.71 -4.97 -0.92
C VAL A 109 -4.18 -4.92 0.53
N PRO A 110 -5.49 -5.01 0.86
CA PRO A 110 -5.95 -5.06 2.24
C PRO A 110 -5.37 -6.23 3.03
N ASP A 111 -5.32 -7.42 2.45
CA ASP A 111 -4.82 -8.62 3.11
C ASP A 111 -3.31 -8.58 3.29
N LEU A 112 -2.58 -8.08 2.30
CA LEU A 112 -1.15 -7.84 2.40
C LEU A 112 -0.84 -6.83 3.53
N THR A 113 -1.60 -5.76 3.61
CA THR A 113 -1.45 -4.74 4.65
C THR A 113 -1.74 -5.31 6.04
N LYS A 114 -2.79 -6.14 6.19
CA LYS A 114 -3.08 -6.86 7.44
C LYS A 114 -1.94 -7.81 7.83
N LEU A 115 -1.37 -8.54 6.89
CA LEU A 115 -0.25 -9.45 7.15
C LEU A 115 0.97 -8.67 7.65
N VAL A 116 1.32 -7.56 7.00
CA VAL A 116 2.43 -6.69 7.43
C VAL A 116 2.18 -6.17 8.84
N ASN A 117 0.97 -5.67 9.12
CA ASN A 117 0.59 -5.19 10.44
C ASN A 117 0.71 -6.28 11.52
N ALA A 118 0.11 -7.45 11.29
CA ALA A 118 0.15 -8.56 12.24
C ALA A 118 1.60 -8.99 12.57
N CYS A 119 2.47 -9.08 11.56
CA CYS A 119 3.87 -9.43 11.78
C CYS A 119 4.63 -8.33 12.52
N ALA A 120 4.35 -7.06 12.26
CA ALA A 120 4.96 -5.93 12.96
C ALA A 120 4.53 -5.92 14.44
N GLU A 121 3.25 -6.18 14.74
CA GLU A 121 2.73 -6.29 16.11
C GLU A 121 3.35 -7.47 16.87
N ILE A 122 3.53 -8.63 16.21
CA ILE A 122 4.22 -9.78 16.81
C ILE A 122 5.66 -9.41 17.17
N ALA A 123 6.37 -8.72 16.28
CA ALA A 123 7.74 -8.28 16.54
C ALA A 123 7.76 -7.29 17.71
N ASP A 124 6.87 -6.31 17.75
CA ASP A 124 6.79 -5.31 18.84
C ASP A 124 6.48 -5.99 20.17
N THR A 125 5.57 -6.95 20.20
CA THR A 125 5.24 -7.76 21.39
C THR A 125 6.45 -8.57 21.86
N PHE A 126 7.19 -9.21 20.93
CA PHE A 126 8.40 -9.97 21.27
C PHE A 126 9.47 -9.08 21.92
N TYR A 127 9.66 -7.88 21.42
CA TYR A 127 10.57 -6.88 21.98
C TYR A 127 9.94 -6.08 23.14
N ARG A 128 8.76 -6.45 23.63
CA ARG A 128 8.06 -5.83 24.77
C ARG A 128 7.82 -4.33 24.59
N GLY A 129 7.44 -3.90 23.39
CA GLY A 129 7.21 -2.49 23.06
C GLY A 129 8.48 -1.63 23.01
N LYS A 130 9.66 -2.25 22.97
CA LYS A 130 10.97 -1.55 22.91
C LYS A 130 11.54 -1.44 21.50
N LEU A 131 10.76 -1.78 20.49
CA LEU A 131 11.16 -1.65 19.09
C LEU A 131 11.23 -0.16 18.72
N ASP A 132 12.43 0.33 18.46
CA ASP A 132 12.60 1.69 17.94
C ASP A 132 12.26 1.73 16.44
N LYS A 133 11.06 2.24 16.19
CA LYS A 133 10.49 2.34 14.82
C LYS A 133 11.16 3.42 13.96
N THR A 134 12.06 4.23 14.55
CA THR A 134 12.79 5.29 13.82
C THR A 134 14.13 4.82 13.27
N THR A 135 14.52 3.58 13.53
CA THR A 135 15.83 3.04 13.13
C THR A 135 15.82 2.49 11.71
N VAL A 136 16.98 2.57 11.04
CA VAL A 136 17.24 1.92 9.75
C VAL A 136 17.01 0.40 9.83
N ALA A 137 17.25 -0.21 11.00
CA ALA A 137 16.99 -1.63 11.23
C ALA A 137 15.49 -1.95 11.13
N TYR A 138 14.63 -1.10 11.67
CA TYR A 138 13.18 -1.26 11.56
C TYR A 138 12.68 -1.02 10.13
N GLU A 139 13.20 -0.02 9.44
CA GLU A 139 12.89 0.21 8.02
C GLU A 139 13.25 -1.01 7.16
N ARG A 140 14.44 -1.58 7.36
CA ARG A 140 14.86 -2.82 6.67
C ARG A 140 13.95 -4.01 7.01
N PHE A 141 13.55 -4.13 8.28
CA PHE A 141 12.61 -5.16 8.69
C PHE A 141 11.28 -5.03 7.94
N LEU A 142 10.72 -3.84 7.84
CA LEU A 142 9.49 -3.58 7.08
C LEU A 142 9.65 -3.90 5.59
N VAL A 143 10.77 -3.54 4.97
CA VAL A 143 11.07 -3.88 3.57
C VAL A 143 11.08 -5.39 3.37
N HIS A 144 11.80 -6.14 4.23
CA HIS A 144 11.82 -7.61 4.14
C HIS A 144 10.43 -8.21 4.34
N LEU A 145 9.64 -7.65 5.23
CA LEU A 145 8.29 -8.11 5.51
C LEU A 145 7.35 -7.92 4.32
N LYS A 146 7.43 -6.76 3.66
CA LYS A 146 6.67 -6.47 2.43
C LYS A 146 7.05 -7.46 1.30
N TYR A 147 8.32 -7.74 1.11
CA TYR A 147 8.78 -8.73 0.12
C TYR A 147 8.38 -10.15 0.48
N LEU A 148 8.38 -10.51 1.76
CA LEU A 148 7.86 -11.80 2.22
C LEU A 148 6.36 -11.91 1.90
N ALA A 149 5.58 -10.89 2.25
CA ALA A 149 4.16 -10.84 1.93
C ALA A 149 3.93 -10.96 0.41
N LYS A 150 4.64 -10.18 -0.41
CA LYS A 150 4.60 -10.31 -1.87
C LYS A 150 4.81 -11.76 -2.33
N ARG A 151 5.85 -12.44 -1.85
CA ARG A 151 6.16 -13.82 -2.21
C ARG A 151 5.05 -14.80 -1.81
N LEU A 152 4.47 -14.62 -0.63
CA LEU A 152 3.38 -15.46 -0.15
C LEU A 152 2.13 -15.31 -1.03
N PHE A 153 1.78 -14.10 -1.45
CA PHE A 153 0.63 -13.86 -2.33
C PHE A 153 0.87 -14.33 -3.77
N HIS A 154 2.12 -14.38 -4.24
CA HIS A 154 2.43 -14.91 -5.57
C HIS A 154 2.51 -16.44 -5.63
N SER A 155 2.85 -17.12 -4.54
CA SER A 155 3.03 -18.58 -4.53
C SER A 155 1.73 -19.37 -4.50
N GLN A 156 0.56 -18.73 -4.49
CA GLN A 156 -0.78 -19.37 -4.36
C GLN A 156 -0.91 -20.33 -3.17
N GLU A 157 0.08 -20.38 -2.27
CA GLU A 157 0.11 -21.28 -1.12
C GLU A 157 -0.71 -20.76 0.10
N LEU A 158 -1.45 -19.64 -0.06
CA LEU A 158 -2.24 -19.01 1.00
C LEU A 158 -3.71 -18.80 0.60
N PRO A 159 -4.48 -19.82 0.25
CA PRO A 159 -5.88 -19.61 -0.10
C PRO A 159 -6.77 -19.20 1.09
N ASN A 160 -6.36 -19.41 2.35
CA ASN A 160 -7.24 -19.23 3.51
C ASN A 160 -6.56 -18.78 4.83
N VAL A 161 -5.29 -18.40 4.82
CA VAL A 161 -4.56 -18.10 6.07
C VAL A 161 -4.99 -16.78 6.72
N LEU A 162 -5.57 -15.86 5.95
CA LEU A 162 -5.90 -14.52 6.43
C LEU A 162 -7.29 -14.39 7.05
N SER A 163 -8.07 -15.47 7.11
CA SER A 163 -9.40 -15.46 7.71
C SER A 163 -9.40 -15.58 9.24
N ARG A 164 -8.27 -15.95 9.87
CA ARG A 164 -8.13 -16.09 11.32
C ARG A 164 -6.74 -15.62 11.78
N ASP A 165 -6.70 -14.68 12.70
CA ASP A 165 -5.46 -14.18 13.33
C ASP A 165 -4.62 -15.33 13.96
N GLU A 166 -5.28 -16.38 14.46
CA GLU A 166 -4.62 -17.57 15.01
C GLU A 166 -3.84 -18.38 13.95
N GLU A 167 -4.30 -18.44 12.72
CA GLU A 167 -3.63 -19.19 11.65
C GLU A 167 -2.36 -18.47 11.16
N ILE A 168 -2.36 -17.14 11.14
CA ILE A 168 -1.18 -16.33 10.85
C ILE A 168 -0.13 -16.53 11.93
N LEU A 169 -0.54 -16.47 13.19
CA LEU A 169 0.32 -16.71 14.34
C LEU A 169 0.94 -18.10 14.32
N ASP A 170 0.15 -19.12 13.97
CA ASP A 170 0.62 -20.50 13.85
C ASP A 170 1.56 -20.72 12.66
N PHE A 171 1.32 -20.04 11.54
CA PHE A 171 2.22 -20.06 10.39
C PHE A 171 3.56 -19.41 10.73
N VAL A 172 3.54 -18.22 11.34
CA VAL A 172 4.76 -17.52 11.79
C VAL A 172 5.50 -18.36 12.83
N ARG A 173 4.81 -18.92 13.83
CA ARG A 173 5.40 -19.83 14.83
C ARG A 173 6.06 -21.05 14.19
N ARG A 174 5.41 -21.73 13.25
CA ARG A 174 5.96 -22.92 12.57
C ARG A 174 7.15 -22.61 11.69
N LYS A 175 7.09 -21.52 10.90
CA LYS A 175 8.16 -21.16 9.97
C LYS A 175 9.40 -20.59 10.69
N PHE A 176 9.22 -19.95 11.83
CA PHE A 176 10.29 -19.34 12.63
C PHE A 176 10.61 -20.10 13.93
N GLN A 177 10.13 -21.32 14.10
CA GLN A 177 10.33 -22.14 15.30
C GLN A 177 11.81 -22.31 15.69
N LYS A 178 12.74 -22.35 14.71
CA LYS A 178 14.19 -22.41 14.97
C LYS A 178 14.72 -21.16 15.68
N HIS A 179 14.17 -19.99 15.38
CA HIS A 179 14.59 -18.72 15.99
C HIS A 179 13.91 -18.50 17.35
N TYR A 180 12.73 -19.08 17.55
CA TYR A 180 12.00 -19.01 18.83
C TYR A 180 12.67 -19.82 19.94
N ARG A 181 13.41 -20.89 19.61
CA ARG A 181 14.15 -21.73 20.58
C ARG A 181 15.46 -21.13 21.06
N CYS A 182 16.05 -20.18 20.32
CA CYS A 182 17.30 -19.52 20.71
C CYS A 182 17.11 -18.31 21.66
N ALA A 183 15.85 -17.94 21.98
CA ALA A 183 15.53 -16.78 22.79
C ALA A 183 14.97 -17.13 24.20
N LYS A 184 15.10 -18.40 24.62
CA LYS A 184 14.96 -18.84 25.99
C LYS A 184 16.36 -19.01 26.58
#